data_19c1f14e0540e3b28fe9853836d87c5d
#
_entry.id   19c1f14e0540e3b28fe9853836d87c5d
#
_cell.length_a   1.000
_cell.length_b   1.000
_cell.length_c   1.000
_cell.angle_alpha   90.00
_cell.angle_beta   90.00
_cell.angle_gamma   90.00
#
_symmetry.space_group_name_H-M   'P 1'
#
loop_
_entity.id
_entity.type
_entity.pdbx_description
1 polymer ?
#
loop_
_entity_poly.entity_id
_entity_poly.type
_entity_poly.pdbx_seq_one_letter_code
_entity_poly.pdbx_strand_id
1 'polypeptide(L)'
;MSNERKTENIVRDALTKNGYYGSVSVLVEEQKSNIEDVKSLMKSASKSGGTGIGAPEFIISSPYAPDFLIVIECKANVKDHKSSSIDAILNGALIDEVEDVKIKRVKRFAVDGVFHYAKALSKKFNVIAIGISGETKKQALLDTYLWPKGGDKPKVLCSKDGASLNGIISWADYIEHATFDPTVQKLRFDELMDFASELHDFMRDHAKLTESEKPLVVSGTLIALRNNAFAASYNVQTPAQLQKDWMRVIKEEISAASIPQAKKDNMAQPYSSIGVHPELGKASKAYPKGALFELIDRLNSKVWPFISVYHDFDVVGQFYGEFLKYTGGDKKALGIVLTPRHVTELFALLANANKTSKVLDICAGTGGFLISAMHRMFKSATTEAERTAIKSSGLVGVEQQPNMFALAASNMILRGDGKANLYQGSCFDDAIAKAIKAHQCDIGMVNPPYSQSDSDLHELRFVKHMLDCLKEKGVGIAIVPMSCALNADSLRAEILKDHTLEA
;
A
#
# COMPACT_ATOMS: atom_id res chain seq x y z
N MET A 1 48.41 -11.34 -7.94
CA MET A 1 47.38 -11.25 -6.88
C MET A 1 46.17 -10.58 -7.47
N SER A 2 45.01 -11.18 -7.41
CA SER A 2 43.74 -10.60 -7.84
C SER A 2 43.42 -9.40 -6.92
N ASN A 3 42.99 -8.29 -7.50
CA ASN A 3 42.78 -7.04 -6.75
C ASN A 3 41.30 -6.75 -6.64
N GLU A 4 40.63 -7.09 -5.51
CA GLU A 4 39.23 -6.83 -5.24
C GLU A 4 38.87 -5.33 -5.38
N ARG A 5 39.83 -4.41 -5.14
CA ARG A 5 39.63 -2.96 -5.33
C ARG A 5 39.21 -2.59 -6.76
N LYS A 6 39.59 -3.37 -7.78
CA LYS A 6 39.11 -3.11 -9.16
C LYS A 6 37.63 -3.38 -9.28
N THR A 7 37.12 -4.47 -8.67
CA THR A 7 35.70 -4.80 -8.62
C THR A 7 34.92 -3.77 -7.82
N GLU A 8 35.44 -3.35 -6.65
CA GLU A 8 34.84 -2.27 -5.84
C GLU A 8 34.74 -0.95 -6.62
N ASN A 9 35.78 -0.59 -7.44
CA ASN A 9 35.70 0.60 -8.26
C ASN A 9 34.64 0.51 -9.35
N ILE A 10 34.41 -0.68 -9.93
CA ILE A 10 33.27 -0.91 -10.85
C ILE A 10 31.95 -0.63 -10.15
N VAL A 11 31.80 -1.06 -8.88
CA VAL A 11 30.63 -0.78 -8.07
C VAL A 11 30.49 0.73 -7.80
N ARG A 12 31.55 1.40 -7.35
CA ARG A 12 31.53 2.86 -7.08
C ARG A 12 31.13 3.66 -8.32
N ASP A 13 31.69 3.31 -9.49
CA ASP A 13 31.31 3.93 -10.77
C ASP A 13 29.82 3.73 -11.07
N ALA A 14 29.31 2.51 -10.86
CA ALA A 14 27.90 2.21 -11.11
C ALA A 14 26.97 2.93 -10.10
N LEU A 15 27.35 2.99 -8.83
CA LEU A 15 26.62 3.73 -7.81
C LEU A 15 26.61 5.24 -8.12
N THR A 16 27.75 5.82 -8.54
CA THR A 16 27.85 7.21 -8.96
C THR A 16 26.92 7.50 -10.14
N LYS A 17 26.96 6.63 -11.18
CA LYS A 17 26.12 6.78 -12.38
C LYS A 17 24.63 6.74 -12.06
N ASN A 18 24.21 5.96 -11.05
CA ASN A 18 22.82 5.79 -10.65
C ASN A 18 22.42 6.72 -9.47
N GLY A 19 23.23 7.75 -9.17
CA GLY A 19 22.85 8.83 -8.26
C GLY A 19 22.90 8.50 -6.76
N TYR A 20 23.63 7.45 -6.35
CA TYR A 20 23.73 7.09 -4.93
C TYR A 20 24.58 8.07 -4.12
N TYR A 21 25.68 8.56 -4.69
CA TYR A 21 26.52 9.53 -4.05
C TYR A 21 26.00 10.97 -4.26
N GLY A 22 26.09 11.80 -3.21
CA GLY A 22 25.56 13.17 -3.24
C GLY A 22 24.03 13.27 -3.05
N SER A 23 23.34 12.15 -2.87
CA SER A 23 21.93 12.14 -2.52
C SER A 23 21.74 12.37 -1.02
N VAL A 24 20.81 13.25 -0.63
CA VAL A 24 20.39 13.40 0.76
C VAL A 24 19.45 12.27 1.22
N SER A 25 18.96 11.48 0.28
CA SER A 25 17.97 10.43 0.51
C SER A 25 18.56 9.02 0.58
N VAL A 26 19.83 8.84 0.23
CA VAL A 26 20.51 7.53 0.24
C VAL A 26 21.87 7.66 0.89
N LEU A 27 22.15 6.79 1.84
CA LEU A 27 23.45 6.70 2.53
C LEU A 27 24.20 5.48 2.03
N VAL A 28 25.41 5.68 1.50
CA VAL A 28 26.32 4.61 1.11
C VAL A 28 27.44 4.55 2.15
N GLU A 29 27.58 3.39 2.80
CA GLU A 29 28.60 3.10 3.79
C GLU A 29 29.49 1.95 3.30
N GLU A 30 30.78 2.05 3.51
CA GLU A 30 31.76 1.03 3.11
C GLU A 30 32.33 0.33 4.36
N GLN A 31 32.26 -0.99 4.41
CA GLN A 31 32.81 -1.86 5.45
C GLN A 31 32.28 -1.66 6.87
N LYS A 32 31.65 -0.54 7.17
CA LYS A 32 31.09 -0.22 8.48
C LYS A 32 29.75 0.49 8.28
N SER A 33 28.83 0.30 9.20
CA SER A 33 27.57 1.04 9.23
C SER A 33 27.44 1.86 10.51
N ASN A 34 26.78 3.01 10.42
CA ASN A 34 26.45 3.86 11.58
C ASN A 34 25.07 3.53 12.16
N ILE A 35 24.28 2.69 11.48
CA ILE A 35 22.95 2.26 11.93
C ILE A 35 23.11 1.24 13.08
N GLU A 36 22.57 1.55 14.26
CA GLU A 36 22.74 0.71 15.46
C GLU A 36 22.23 -0.71 15.28
N ASP A 37 21.07 -0.89 14.63
CA ASP A 37 20.52 -2.21 14.34
C ASP A 37 21.42 -3.03 13.42
N VAL A 38 22.00 -2.39 12.40
CA VAL A 38 22.96 -3.04 11.49
C VAL A 38 24.21 -3.43 12.27
N LYS A 39 24.80 -2.53 13.07
CA LYS A 39 25.96 -2.83 13.93
C LYS A 39 25.70 -4.02 14.85
N SER A 40 24.53 -4.03 15.49
CA SER A 40 24.14 -5.10 16.42
C SER A 40 24.06 -6.46 15.72
N LEU A 41 23.38 -6.53 14.58
CA LEU A 41 23.23 -7.77 13.79
C LEU A 41 24.55 -8.25 13.19
N MET A 42 25.42 -7.32 12.78
CA MET A 42 26.72 -7.66 12.17
C MET A 42 27.76 -8.16 13.19
N LYS A 43 27.58 -7.93 14.50
CA LYS A 43 28.45 -8.50 15.55
C LYS A 43 28.50 -10.01 15.52
N SER A 44 27.46 -10.69 15.03
CA SER A 44 27.39 -12.16 14.91
C SER A 44 27.65 -12.68 13.50
N ALA A 45 27.97 -11.79 12.54
CA ALA A 45 28.08 -12.10 11.12
C ALA A 45 29.52 -12.02 10.57
N SER A 46 30.54 -12.36 11.40
CA SER A 46 31.93 -12.42 10.94
C SER A 46 32.16 -13.63 10.03
N LYS A 47 32.72 -13.43 8.83
CA LYS A 47 33.15 -14.49 7.95
C LYS A 47 34.37 -15.27 8.48
N SER A 48 35.01 -14.78 9.53
CA SER A 48 36.22 -15.42 10.10
C SER A 48 35.93 -16.32 11.26
N GLY A 49 34.67 -16.40 11.73
CA GLY A 49 34.33 -17.00 13.01
C GLY A 49 34.77 -16.15 14.19
N GLY A 50 34.36 -16.50 15.41
CA GLY A 50 34.72 -15.76 16.64
C GLY A 50 33.98 -14.43 16.81
N THR A 51 34.61 -13.50 17.59
CA THR A 51 34.02 -12.21 18.02
C THR A 51 34.18 -11.07 17.01
N GLY A 52 34.58 -11.33 15.77
CA GLY A 52 34.74 -10.33 14.73
C GLY A 52 33.41 -9.77 14.23
N ILE A 53 33.42 -8.52 13.81
CA ILE A 53 32.25 -7.86 13.20
C ILE A 53 32.23 -8.18 11.70
N GLY A 54 31.05 -8.52 11.17
CA GLY A 54 30.86 -8.68 9.72
C GLY A 54 31.05 -7.35 9.00
N ALA A 55 31.75 -7.36 7.86
CA ALA A 55 32.09 -6.18 7.08
C ALA A 55 31.89 -6.46 5.58
N PRO A 56 30.69 -6.29 5.03
CA PRO A 56 30.48 -6.29 3.58
C PRO A 56 31.15 -5.06 2.96
N GLU A 57 31.49 -5.11 1.67
CA GLU A 57 32.13 -3.99 1.01
C GLU A 57 31.24 -2.75 0.98
N PHE A 58 29.94 -2.89 0.71
CA PHE A 58 29.00 -1.79 0.73
C PHE A 58 27.73 -2.15 1.48
N ILE A 59 27.23 -1.18 2.26
CA ILE A 59 25.89 -1.18 2.90
C ILE A 59 25.21 0.11 2.49
N ILE A 60 24.00 0.00 1.91
CA ILE A 60 23.28 1.16 1.43
C ILE A 60 21.90 1.17 2.11
N SER A 61 21.50 2.33 2.59
CA SER A 61 20.25 2.55 3.31
C SER A 61 19.60 3.87 2.95
N SER A 62 18.34 4.07 3.35
CA SER A 62 17.63 5.33 3.17
C SER A 62 16.69 5.58 4.34
N PRO A 63 16.60 6.81 4.85
CA PRO A 63 15.59 7.17 5.85
C PRO A 63 14.15 7.10 5.30
N TYR A 64 13.97 7.14 3.98
CA TYR A 64 12.66 7.06 3.31
C TYR A 64 12.18 5.63 3.08
N ALA A 65 13.05 4.63 3.24
CA ALA A 65 12.71 3.22 3.22
C ALA A 65 13.56 2.47 4.28
N PRO A 66 13.31 2.74 5.57
CA PRO A 66 14.17 2.31 6.68
C PRO A 66 14.16 0.80 6.91
N ASP A 67 13.21 0.09 6.34
CA ASP A 67 13.08 -1.36 6.39
C ASP A 67 13.82 -2.09 5.25
N PHE A 68 14.51 -1.36 4.36
CA PHE A 68 15.32 -1.92 3.29
C PHE A 68 16.81 -1.62 3.46
N LEU A 69 17.63 -2.59 3.10
CA LEU A 69 19.07 -2.44 2.93
C LEU A 69 19.52 -3.04 1.60
N ILE A 70 20.51 -2.41 0.95
CA ILE A 70 21.28 -3.08 -0.11
C ILE A 70 22.63 -3.42 0.46
N VAL A 71 23.07 -4.66 0.27
CA VAL A 71 24.37 -5.15 0.70
C VAL A 71 25.10 -5.70 -0.51
N ILE A 72 26.36 -5.30 -0.70
CA ILE A 72 27.17 -5.71 -1.86
C ILE A 72 28.45 -6.39 -1.38
N GLU A 73 28.77 -7.50 -1.99
CA GLU A 73 30.02 -8.24 -1.79
C GLU A 73 30.77 -8.36 -3.11
N CYS A 74 32.07 -8.07 -3.10
CA CYS A 74 32.94 -8.04 -4.28
C CYS A 74 33.97 -9.18 -4.25
N LYS A 75 34.24 -9.79 -5.41
CA LYS A 75 35.38 -10.69 -5.65
C LYS A 75 36.08 -10.36 -6.95
N ALA A 76 37.41 -10.42 -6.94
CA ALA A 76 38.18 -10.05 -8.15
C ALA A 76 38.03 -11.08 -9.27
N ASN A 77 37.91 -12.35 -8.96
CA ASN A 77 37.91 -13.42 -9.94
C ASN A 77 36.47 -13.85 -10.27
N VAL A 78 36.12 -13.89 -11.55
CA VAL A 78 34.79 -14.36 -12.02
C VAL A 78 34.49 -15.81 -11.61
N LYS A 79 35.53 -16.65 -11.39
CA LYS A 79 35.37 -18.02 -10.90
C LYS A 79 34.92 -18.08 -9.43
N ASP A 80 35.07 -16.99 -8.70
CA ASP A 80 34.69 -16.88 -7.30
C ASP A 80 33.33 -16.09 -7.16
N HIS A 81 32.47 -16.16 -8.19
CA HIS A 81 31.18 -15.48 -8.20
C HIS A 81 30.19 -16.16 -7.25
N LYS A 82 29.89 -17.44 -7.48
CA LYS A 82 28.97 -18.22 -6.65
C LYS A 82 29.39 -19.67 -6.57
N SER A 83 29.14 -20.33 -5.44
CA SER A 83 29.36 -21.75 -5.25
C SER A 83 28.21 -22.59 -5.84
N SER A 84 28.46 -23.91 -5.95
CA SER A 84 27.41 -24.89 -6.31
C SER A 84 26.29 -25.02 -5.26
N SER A 85 26.47 -24.46 -4.06
CA SER A 85 25.49 -24.54 -2.97
C SER A 85 24.38 -23.52 -3.11
N ILE A 86 24.49 -22.49 -4.00
CA ILE A 86 23.54 -21.40 -4.11
C ILE A 86 22.15 -21.90 -4.49
N ASP A 87 22.03 -22.80 -5.46
CA ASP A 87 20.74 -23.33 -5.90
C ASP A 87 20.03 -24.10 -4.76
N ALA A 88 20.75 -24.81 -3.92
CA ALA A 88 20.20 -25.47 -2.75
C ALA A 88 19.68 -24.45 -1.73
N ILE A 89 20.44 -23.39 -1.46
CA ILE A 89 20.00 -22.28 -0.56
C ILE A 89 18.74 -21.61 -1.06
N LEU A 90 18.65 -21.28 -2.36
CA LEU A 90 17.47 -20.68 -2.98
C LEU A 90 16.23 -21.57 -2.86
N ASN A 91 16.42 -22.88 -2.92
CA ASN A 91 15.34 -23.86 -2.71
C ASN A 91 15.02 -24.12 -1.23
N GLY A 92 15.74 -23.51 -0.30
CA GLY A 92 15.52 -23.64 1.15
C GLY A 92 16.09 -24.93 1.74
N ALA A 93 16.98 -25.62 1.02
CA ALA A 93 17.67 -26.78 1.55
C ALA A 93 18.70 -26.35 2.61
N LEU A 94 18.74 -27.10 3.70
CA LEU A 94 19.84 -27.00 4.67
C LEU A 94 21.08 -27.62 4.04
N ILE A 95 22.19 -26.86 4.04
CA ILE A 95 23.48 -27.38 3.62
C ILE A 95 24.13 -27.96 4.85
N ASP A 96 24.24 -29.28 4.88
CA ASP A 96 24.99 -29.99 5.92
C ASP A 96 26.48 -29.87 5.61
N GLU A 97 27.13 -28.86 6.15
CA GLU A 97 28.56 -28.60 5.99
C GLU A 97 29.22 -28.25 7.33
N VAL A 98 30.43 -28.72 7.51
CA VAL A 98 31.26 -28.36 8.68
C VAL A 98 31.56 -26.86 8.65
N GLU A 99 31.59 -26.20 9.81
CA GLU A 99 31.73 -24.73 9.91
C GLU A 99 32.99 -24.20 9.18
N ASP A 100 34.11 -24.95 9.20
CA ASP A 100 35.32 -24.57 8.46
C ASP A 100 35.13 -24.57 6.94
N VAL A 101 34.34 -25.49 6.41
CA VAL A 101 33.98 -25.53 4.97
C VAL A 101 33.09 -24.36 4.61
N LYS A 102 32.09 -24.07 5.41
CA LYS A 102 31.21 -22.94 5.29
C LYS A 102 31.97 -21.61 5.31
N ILE A 103 32.88 -21.42 6.27
CA ILE A 103 33.73 -20.23 6.37
C ILE A 103 34.57 -20.05 5.10
N LYS A 104 35.19 -21.11 4.59
CA LYS A 104 35.98 -21.05 3.35
C LYS A 104 35.10 -20.66 2.15
N ARG A 105 33.92 -21.26 2.03
CA ARG A 105 32.96 -20.97 0.96
C ARG A 105 32.50 -19.51 1.00
N VAL A 106 32.05 -19.04 2.15
CA VAL A 106 31.54 -17.66 2.35
C VAL A 106 32.65 -16.62 2.12
N LYS A 107 33.91 -16.90 2.46
CA LYS A 107 35.03 -16.00 2.17
C LYS A 107 35.40 -15.97 0.70
N ARG A 108 35.25 -17.08 0.00
CA ARG A 108 35.71 -17.22 -1.37
C ARG A 108 34.75 -16.62 -2.37
N PHE A 109 33.44 -16.90 -2.25
CA PHE A 109 32.45 -16.56 -3.28
C PHE A 109 31.68 -15.30 -2.93
N ALA A 110 31.42 -14.43 -3.95
CA ALA A 110 30.72 -13.18 -3.78
C ALA A 110 29.28 -13.39 -3.32
N VAL A 111 28.51 -14.26 -3.99
CA VAL A 111 27.09 -14.51 -3.66
C VAL A 111 26.96 -15.20 -2.30
N ASP A 112 27.80 -16.18 -1.99
CA ASP A 112 27.80 -16.85 -0.68
C ASP A 112 28.16 -15.87 0.45
N GLY A 113 29.10 -14.96 0.19
CA GLY A 113 29.51 -13.92 1.12
C GLY A 113 28.37 -12.92 1.42
N VAL A 114 27.69 -12.45 0.40
CA VAL A 114 26.56 -11.52 0.61
C VAL A 114 25.37 -12.21 1.27
N PHE A 115 25.11 -13.49 0.98
CA PHE A 115 24.05 -14.26 1.64
C PHE A 115 24.31 -14.45 3.15
N HIS A 116 25.57 -14.63 3.52
CA HIS A 116 25.95 -14.72 4.94
C HIS A 116 25.57 -13.45 5.70
N TYR A 117 25.83 -12.27 5.14
CA TYR A 117 25.43 -11.01 5.73
C TYR A 117 23.92 -10.76 5.65
N ALA A 118 23.32 -11.02 4.49
CA ALA A 118 21.89 -10.82 4.27
C ALA A 118 21.05 -11.65 5.25
N LYS A 119 21.43 -12.90 5.55
CA LYS A 119 20.77 -13.75 6.55
C LYS A 119 20.77 -13.13 7.95
N ALA A 120 21.88 -12.51 8.36
CA ALA A 120 21.94 -11.85 9.66
C ALA A 120 21.07 -10.59 9.70
N LEU A 121 21.09 -9.79 8.63
CA LEU A 121 20.36 -8.53 8.52
C LEU A 121 18.87 -8.74 8.27
N SER A 122 18.46 -9.84 7.62
CA SER A 122 17.05 -10.13 7.33
C SER A 122 16.19 -10.34 8.58
N LYS A 123 16.79 -10.51 9.75
CA LYS A 123 16.06 -10.51 11.04
C LYS A 123 15.29 -9.21 11.29
N LYS A 124 15.73 -8.08 10.72
CA LYS A 124 15.10 -6.76 10.90
C LYS A 124 14.79 -6.03 9.60
N PHE A 125 15.43 -6.39 8.49
CA PHE A 125 15.36 -5.67 7.22
C PHE A 125 14.98 -6.58 6.05
N ASN A 126 14.35 -6.02 5.03
CA ASN A 126 14.32 -6.60 3.69
C ASN A 126 15.68 -6.31 3.05
N VAL A 127 16.45 -7.34 2.71
CA VAL A 127 17.83 -7.17 2.26
C VAL A 127 17.93 -7.49 0.76
N ILE A 128 18.32 -6.49 -0.02
CA ILE A 128 18.72 -6.68 -1.41
C ILE A 128 20.20 -7.04 -1.40
N ALA A 129 20.50 -8.29 -1.73
CA ALA A 129 21.84 -8.85 -1.68
C ALA A 129 22.46 -8.95 -3.08
N ILE A 130 23.57 -8.29 -3.30
CA ILE A 130 24.25 -8.21 -4.61
C ILE A 130 25.63 -8.83 -4.51
N GLY A 131 25.84 -9.90 -5.24
CA GLY A 131 27.17 -10.48 -5.45
C GLY A 131 27.76 -10.01 -6.78
N ILE A 132 28.96 -9.47 -6.76
CA ILE A 132 29.67 -9.05 -7.98
C ILE A 132 31.10 -9.63 -8.01
N SER A 133 31.53 -10.07 -9.20
CA SER A 133 32.88 -10.57 -9.38
C SER A 133 33.45 -10.21 -10.75
N GLY A 134 34.75 -9.96 -10.82
CA GLY A 134 35.45 -9.60 -12.05
C GLY A 134 36.18 -8.26 -11.96
N GLU A 135 37.32 -8.14 -12.62
CA GLU A 135 38.19 -6.95 -12.56
C GLU A 135 37.89 -5.90 -13.65
N THR A 136 37.02 -6.22 -14.62
CA THR A 136 36.65 -5.29 -15.70
C THR A 136 35.14 -5.26 -15.90
N LYS A 137 34.59 -4.09 -16.29
CA LYS A 137 33.13 -3.91 -16.57
C LYS A 137 32.61 -4.94 -17.60
N LYS A 138 33.43 -5.36 -18.55
CA LYS A 138 33.04 -6.31 -19.62
C LYS A 138 32.92 -7.75 -19.12
N GLN A 139 33.71 -8.11 -18.11
CA GLN A 139 33.78 -9.49 -17.58
C GLN A 139 33.02 -9.65 -16.27
N ALA A 140 32.61 -8.55 -15.64
CA ALA A 140 31.94 -8.59 -14.35
C ALA A 140 30.63 -9.37 -14.43
N LEU A 141 30.49 -10.34 -13.51
CA LEU A 141 29.24 -11.04 -13.22
C LEU A 141 28.55 -10.37 -12.06
N LEU A 142 27.24 -10.23 -12.15
CA LEU A 142 26.43 -9.64 -11.09
C LEU A 142 25.14 -10.43 -10.95
N ASP A 143 24.86 -10.89 -9.74
CA ASP A 143 23.58 -11.50 -9.36
C ASP A 143 22.94 -10.69 -8.25
N THR A 144 21.64 -10.46 -8.35
CA THR A 144 20.83 -9.72 -7.36
C THR A 144 19.75 -10.60 -6.77
N TYR A 145 19.64 -10.56 -5.45
CA TYR A 145 18.69 -11.37 -4.69
C TYR A 145 17.95 -10.51 -3.67
N LEU A 146 16.77 -10.95 -3.28
CA LEU A 146 16.01 -10.41 -2.16
C LEU A 146 15.96 -11.43 -1.03
N TRP A 147 16.36 -11.02 0.18
CA TRP A 147 16.08 -11.77 1.39
C TRP A 147 15.01 -10.99 2.17
N PRO A 148 13.76 -11.45 2.18
CA PRO A 148 12.69 -10.78 2.91
C PRO A 148 12.96 -10.75 4.41
N LYS A 149 12.48 -9.72 5.08
CA LYS A 149 12.52 -9.59 6.54
C LYS A 149 11.85 -10.80 7.21
N GLY A 150 12.56 -11.44 8.14
CA GLY A 150 12.08 -12.67 8.79
C GLY A 150 12.01 -13.90 7.89
N GLY A 151 12.39 -13.80 6.63
CA GLY A 151 12.36 -14.92 5.68
C GLY A 151 13.47 -15.93 5.91
N ASP A 152 13.17 -17.22 5.70
CA ASP A 152 14.11 -18.31 5.89
C ASP A 152 15.13 -18.45 4.75
N LYS A 153 14.80 -17.96 3.56
CA LYS A 153 15.62 -18.09 2.37
C LYS A 153 15.58 -16.87 1.46
N PRO A 154 16.65 -16.62 0.68
CA PRO A 154 16.65 -15.61 -0.36
C PRO A 154 15.93 -16.10 -1.61
N LYS A 155 15.67 -15.20 -2.53
CA LYS A 155 15.16 -15.45 -3.88
C LYS A 155 15.80 -14.50 -4.88
N VAL A 156 15.80 -14.86 -6.15
CA VAL A 156 16.26 -13.96 -7.21
C VAL A 156 15.35 -12.73 -7.26
N LEU A 157 15.93 -11.53 -7.23
CA LEU A 157 15.19 -10.30 -7.44
C LEU A 157 15.08 -10.03 -8.94
N CYS A 158 13.86 -10.03 -9.44
CA CYS A 158 13.55 -9.74 -10.83
C CYS A 158 12.86 -8.37 -10.95
N SER A 159 12.89 -7.82 -12.16
CA SER A 159 12.05 -6.68 -12.53
C SER A 159 10.56 -7.08 -12.52
N LYS A 160 9.66 -6.10 -12.63
CA LYS A 160 8.20 -6.32 -12.62
C LYS A 160 7.71 -7.25 -13.74
N ASP A 161 8.39 -7.28 -14.86
CA ASP A 161 8.15 -8.15 -16.02
C ASP A 161 8.87 -9.51 -15.92
N GLY A 162 9.50 -9.80 -14.77
CA GLY A 162 10.16 -11.08 -14.49
C GLY A 162 11.57 -11.21 -15.06
N ALA A 163 12.15 -10.17 -15.64
CA ALA A 163 13.51 -10.20 -16.16
C ALA A 163 14.56 -10.10 -15.04
N SER A 164 15.68 -10.77 -15.20
CA SER A 164 16.82 -10.69 -14.27
C SER A 164 17.45 -9.30 -14.32
N LEU A 165 17.87 -8.80 -13.15
CA LEU A 165 18.56 -7.52 -13.03
C LEU A 165 20.06 -7.72 -13.32
N ASN A 166 20.49 -7.23 -14.48
CA ASN A 166 21.86 -7.46 -15.00
C ASN A 166 22.84 -6.31 -14.70
N GLY A 167 22.56 -5.48 -13.69
CA GLY A 167 23.42 -4.36 -13.31
C GLY A 167 22.95 -3.68 -12.02
N ILE A 168 23.76 -2.76 -11.51
CA ILE A 168 23.34 -1.88 -10.42
C ILE A 168 22.39 -0.83 -11.01
N ILE A 169 21.16 -0.81 -10.54
CA ILE A 169 20.10 0.14 -10.89
C ILE A 169 19.95 1.22 -9.80
N SER A 170 19.06 2.19 -9.96
CA SER A 170 18.83 3.20 -8.95
C SER A 170 18.26 2.60 -7.65
N TRP A 171 18.45 3.30 -6.52
CA TRP A 171 17.82 2.93 -5.24
C TRP A 171 16.31 2.79 -5.40
N ALA A 172 15.67 3.76 -6.06
CA ALA A 172 14.23 3.77 -6.25
C ALA A 172 13.72 2.54 -7.02
N ASP A 173 14.42 2.16 -8.11
CA ASP A 173 14.06 0.97 -8.89
C ASP A 173 14.24 -0.33 -8.08
N TYR A 174 15.32 -0.45 -7.30
CA TYR A 174 15.51 -1.62 -6.43
C TYR A 174 14.40 -1.73 -5.38
N ILE A 175 14.06 -0.62 -4.72
CA ILE A 175 12.98 -0.61 -3.73
C ILE A 175 11.64 -0.92 -4.39
N GLU A 176 11.39 -0.40 -5.58
CA GLU A 176 10.18 -0.70 -6.33
C GLU A 176 10.07 -2.20 -6.62
N HIS A 177 11.11 -2.81 -7.21
CA HIS A 177 11.10 -4.24 -7.52
C HIS A 177 10.97 -5.12 -6.27
N ALA A 178 11.70 -4.80 -5.19
CA ALA A 178 11.63 -5.54 -3.94
C ALA A 178 10.27 -5.38 -3.23
N THR A 179 9.69 -4.20 -3.28
CA THR A 179 8.40 -3.86 -2.65
C THR A 179 7.24 -4.62 -3.30
N PHE A 180 7.25 -4.77 -4.62
CA PHE A 180 6.20 -5.51 -5.34
C PHE A 180 6.38 -7.03 -5.31
N ASP A 181 7.39 -7.52 -4.61
CA ASP A 181 7.50 -8.95 -4.36
C ASP A 181 6.34 -9.47 -3.48
N PRO A 182 5.64 -10.56 -3.88
CA PRO A 182 4.46 -11.05 -3.17
C PRO A 182 4.71 -11.39 -1.68
N THR A 183 5.91 -11.83 -1.32
CA THR A 183 6.26 -12.14 0.07
C THR A 183 6.40 -10.88 0.92
N VAL A 184 7.04 -9.85 0.36
CA VAL A 184 7.19 -8.54 1.04
C VAL A 184 5.84 -7.86 1.16
N GLN A 185 5.02 -7.90 0.11
CA GLN A 185 3.66 -7.36 0.15
C GLN A 185 2.81 -8.01 1.24
N LYS A 186 2.83 -9.35 1.32
CA LYS A 186 2.08 -10.09 2.34
C LYS A 186 2.55 -9.72 3.75
N LEU A 187 3.87 -9.74 3.99
CA LEU A 187 4.43 -9.42 5.29
C LEU A 187 4.05 -8.00 5.74
N ARG A 188 4.19 -7.02 4.86
CA ARG A 188 3.80 -5.63 5.14
C ARG A 188 2.31 -5.48 5.38
N PHE A 189 1.50 -6.23 4.67
CA PHE A 189 0.05 -6.25 4.90
C PHE A 189 -0.29 -6.82 6.27
N ASP A 190 0.31 -7.94 6.66
CA ASP A 190 0.08 -8.57 7.96
C ASP A 190 0.52 -7.62 9.10
N GLU A 191 1.72 -7.01 9.00
CA GLU A 191 2.20 -5.98 9.96
C GLU A 191 1.24 -4.78 10.04
N LEU A 192 0.64 -4.37 8.92
CA LEU A 192 -0.32 -3.26 8.87
C LEU A 192 -1.64 -3.62 9.56
N MET A 193 -2.10 -4.87 9.43
CA MET A 193 -3.34 -5.34 10.08
C MET A 193 -3.14 -5.51 11.59
N ASP A 194 -2.00 -6.04 12.02
CA ASP A 194 -1.64 -6.11 13.43
C ASP A 194 -1.61 -4.70 14.05
N PHE A 195 -0.98 -3.76 13.36
CA PHE A 195 -0.97 -2.36 13.78
C PHE A 195 -2.37 -1.73 13.80
N ALA A 196 -3.26 -2.07 12.87
CA ALA A 196 -4.64 -1.58 12.89
C ALA A 196 -5.39 -2.01 14.16
N SER A 197 -5.17 -3.26 14.62
CA SER A 197 -5.72 -3.75 15.88
C SER A 197 -5.18 -2.96 17.09
N GLU A 198 -3.86 -2.75 17.17
CA GLU A 198 -3.24 -1.94 18.24
C GLU A 198 -3.77 -0.48 18.22
N LEU A 199 -3.93 0.09 17.04
CA LEU A 199 -4.45 1.45 16.87
C LEU A 199 -5.91 1.55 17.29
N HIS A 200 -6.72 0.52 16.99
CA HIS A 200 -8.10 0.43 17.42
C HIS A 200 -8.22 0.51 18.96
N ASP A 201 -7.44 -0.30 19.67
CA ASP A 201 -7.42 -0.32 21.15
C ASP A 201 -6.94 1.03 21.70
N PHE A 202 -5.90 1.61 21.13
CA PHE A 202 -5.42 2.93 21.52
C PHE A 202 -6.51 4.01 21.37
N MET A 203 -7.22 4.02 20.25
CA MET A 203 -8.30 4.99 20.00
C MET A 203 -9.47 4.83 20.96
N ARG A 204 -9.83 3.59 21.33
CA ARG A 204 -10.86 3.31 22.32
C ARG A 204 -10.42 3.77 23.71
N ASP A 205 -9.24 3.37 24.15
CA ASP A 205 -8.81 3.48 25.55
C ASP A 205 -8.30 4.87 25.91
N HIS A 206 -7.62 5.55 24.98
CA HIS A 206 -6.93 6.80 25.24
C HIS A 206 -7.53 8.01 24.53
N ALA A 207 -8.09 7.83 23.34
CA ALA A 207 -8.75 8.92 22.61
C ALA A 207 -10.29 8.93 22.80
N LYS A 208 -10.88 7.87 23.38
CA LYS A 208 -12.31 7.72 23.66
C LYS A 208 -13.20 7.91 22.42
N LEU A 209 -12.70 7.48 21.27
CA LEU A 209 -13.40 7.58 20.00
C LEU A 209 -14.43 6.45 19.86
N THR A 210 -15.59 6.80 19.34
CA THR A 210 -16.61 5.83 18.93
C THR A 210 -16.18 5.06 17.68
N GLU A 211 -16.83 3.93 17.41
CA GLU A 211 -16.50 3.09 16.26
C GLU A 211 -16.63 3.82 14.91
N SER A 212 -17.59 4.73 14.80
CA SER A 212 -17.79 5.54 13.58
C SER A 212 -16.78 6.68 13.43
N GLU A 213 -16.14 7.13 14.51
CA GLU A 213 -15.14 8.20 14.50
C GLU A 213 -13.73 7.69 14.17
N LYS A 214 -13.40 6.46 14.58
CA LYS A 214 -12.06 5.88 14.37
C LYS A 214 -11.59 5.92 12.91
N PRO A 215 -12.38 5.45 11.92
CA PRO A 215 -11.98 5.51 10.50
C PRO A 215 -11.82 6.96 10.00
N LEU A 216 -12.65 7.88 10.49
CA LEU A 216 -12.56 9.31 10.14
C LEU A 216 -11.27 9.93 10.67
N VAL A 217 -10.87 9.63 11.91
CA VAL A 217 -9.57 10.11 12.45
C VAL A 217 -8.41 9.57 11.64
N VAL A 218 -8.43 8.29 11.30
CA VAL A 218 -7.38 7.69 10.45
C VAL A 218 -7.35 8.36 9.07
N SER A 219 -8.47 8.41 8.37
CA SER A 219 -8.52 9.00 7.02
C SER A 219 -8.18 10.49 7.02
N GLY A 220 -8.67 11.25 7.98
CA GLY A 220 -8.36 12.66 8.15
C GLY A 220 -6.88 12.92 8.43
N THR A 221 -6.27 12.07 9.26
CA THR A 221 -4.82 12.15 9.54
C THR A 221 -3.99 11.86 8.30
N LEU A 222 -4.37 10.85 7.51
CA LEU A 222 -3.67 10.53 6.26
C LEU A 222 -3.82 11.67 5.23
N ILE A 223 -4.99 12.33 5.16
CA ILE A 223 -5.16 13.54 4.34
C ILE A 223 -4.24 14.66 4.84
N ALA A 224 -4.20 14.91 6.16
CA ALA A 224 -3.35 15.97 6.73
C ALA A 224 -1.87 15.72 6.49
N LEU A 225 -1.41 14.48 6.55
CA LEU A 225 -0.01 14.09 6.29
C LEU A 225 0.44 14.32 4.83
N ARG A 226 -0.47 14.48 3.88
CA ARG A 226 -0.12 14.93 2.52
C ARG A 226 0.44 16.36 2.49
N ASN A 227 0.04 17.16 3.46
CA ASN A 227 0.54 18.53 3.59
C ASN A 227 1.94 18.52 4.21
N ASN A 228 2.96 18.81 3.42
CA ASN A 228 4.36 18.78 3.86
C ASN A 228 4.64 19.72 5.03
N ALA A 229 3.98 20.89 5.11
CA ALA A 229 4.16 21.84 6.21
C ALA A 229 3.59 21.27 7.52
N PHE A 230 2.43 20.63 7.45
CA PHE A 230 1.83 19.94 8.60
C PHE A 230 2.70 18.75 9.04
N ALA A 231 3.10 17.89 8.11
CA ALA A 231 3.95 16.73 8.38
C ALA A 231 5.29 17.11 9.03
N ALA A 232 5.84 18.28 8.70
CA ALA A 232 7.08 18.79 9.30
C ALA A 232 6.89 19.48 10.67
N SER A 233 5.69 19.90 11.03
CA SER A 233 5.45 20.78 12.19
C SER A 233 4.52 20.24 13.27
N TYR A 234 3.79 19.12 13.06
CA TYR A 234 2.84 18.61 14.05
C TYR A 234 3.50 18.26 15.42
N ASN A 235 4.77 17.91 15.40
CA ASN A 235 5.52 17.45 16.58
C ASN A 235 5.92 18.54 17.58
N VAL A 236 5.80 19.83 17.21
CA VAL A 236 6.15 20.98 18.05
C VAL A 236 4.94 21.74 18.58
N GLN A 237 3.73 21.30 18.23
CA GLN A 237 2.49 21.99 18.61
C GLN A 237 1.95 21.51 19.97
N THR A 238 1.21 22.38 20.66
CA THR A 238 0.42 21.97 21.83
C THR A 238 -0.79 21.13 21.39
N PRO A 239 -1.34 20.23 22.25
CA PRO A 239 -2.48 19.37 21.86
C PRO A 239 -3.68 20.14 21.29
N ALA A 240 -4.04 21.27 21.90
CA ALA A 240 -5.17 22.09 21.44
C ALA A 240 -4.89 22.80 20.09
N GLN A 241 -3.63 23.25 19.86
CA GLN A 241 -3.23 23.82 18.59
C GLN A 241 -3.17 22.76 17.50
N LEU A 242 -2.62 21.59 17.80
CA LEU A 242 -2.53 20.46 16.89
C LEU A 242 -3.93 20.02 16.39
N GLN A 243 -4.93 19.94 17.28
CA GLN A 243 -6.28 19.58 16.89
C GLN A 243 -6.91 20.62 15.95
N LYS A 244 -6.73 21.90 16.23
CA LYS A 244 -7.20 22.99 15.35
C LYS A 244 -6.49 22.97 13.99
N ASP A 245 -5.19 22.79 14.00
CA ASP A 245 -4.37 22.76 12.79
C ASP A 245 -4.68 21.52 11.93
N TRP A 246 -4.85 20.37 12.56
CA TRP A 246 -5.27 19.13 11.90
C TRP A 246 -6.60 19.33 11.14
N MET A 247 -7.60 19.93 11.77
CA MET A 247 -8.89 20.20 11.11
C MET A 247 -8.76 21.26 9.99
N ARG A 248 -7.95 22.30 10.19
CA ARG A 248 -7.67 23.31 9.18
C ARG A 248 -7.04 22.71 7.94
N VAL A 249 -6.01 21.89 8.13
CA VAL A 249 -5.25 21.26 7.02
C VAL A 249 -6.14 20.27 6.26
N ILE A 250 -6.98 19.49 6.92
CA ILE A 250 -7.95 18.61 6.22
C ILE A 250 -8.87 19.45 5.31
N LYS A 251 -9.40 20.56 5.81
CA LYS A 251 -10.25 21.44 5.00
C LYS A 251 -9.50 22.03 3.82
N GLU A 252 -8.25 22.42 4.00
CA GLU A 252 -7.39 22.96 2.92
C GLU A 252 -7.11 21.91 1.85
N GLU A 253 -6.74 20.69 2.22
CA GLU A 253 -6.49 19.59 1.29
C GLU A 253 -7.76 19.21 0.50
N ILE A 254 -8.93 19.15 1.16
CA ILE A 254 -10.22 18.95 0.49
C ILE A 254 -10.55 20.12 -0.42
N SER A 255 -10.29 21.36 0.02
CA SER A 255 -10.58 22.57 -0.74
C SER A 255 -9.69 22.72 -1.98
N ALA A 256 -8.50 22.16 -1.98
CA ALA A 256 -7.60 22.14 -3.13
C ALA A 256 -8.14 21.29 -4.29
N ALA A 257 -9.09 20.38 -4.03
CA ALA A 257 -9.73 19.59 -5.09
C ALA A 257 -10.57 20.48 -6.04
N SER A 258 -10.49 20.22 -7.34
CA SER A 258 -11.24 20.95 -8.38
C SER A 258 -12.68 20.42 -8.52
N ILE A 259 -13.47 20.51 -7.43
CA ILE A 259 -14.87 20.06 -7.34
C ILE A 259 -15.77 21.18 -6.80
N PRO A 260 -17.10 21.13 -7.02
CA PRO A 260 -18.05 22.13 -6.52
C PRO A 260 -17.98 22.31 -4.99
N GLN A 261 -18.21 23.53 -4.50
CA GLN A 261 -18.10 23.87 -3.08
C GLN A 261 -19.01 23.00 -2.19
N ALA A 262 -20.26 22.77 -2.59
CA ALA A 262 -21.18 21.91 -1.84
C ALA A 262 -20.63 20.48 -1.63
N LYS A 263 -19.89 19.93 -2.60
CA LYS A 263 -19.20 18.63 -2.43
C LYS A 263 -18.07 18.73 -1.41
N LYS A 264 -17.28 19.81 -1.43
CA LYS A 264 -16.20 20.03 -0.45
C LYS A 264 -16.76 20.11 0.97
N ASP A 265 -17.87 20.82 1.15
CA ASP A 265 -18.54 20.98 2.43
C ASP A 265 -19.05 19.61 2.95
N ASN A 266 -19.68 18.82 2.09
CA ASN A 266 -20.12 17.47 2.41
C ASN A 266 -18.96 16.52 2.76
N MET A 267 -17.82 16.64 2.08
CA MET A 267 -16.63 15.85 2.38
C MET A 267 -15.98 16.25 3.72
N ALA A 268 -16.00 17.54 4.07
CA ALA A 268 -15.38 18.06 5.28
C ALA A 268 -16.27 17.92 6.53
N GLN A 269 -17.59 17.88 6.35
CA GLN A 269 -18.58 17.89 7.44
C GLN A 269 -18.37 16.75 8.47
N PRO A 270 -18.15 15.48 8.11
CA PRO A 270 -17.94 14.41 9.09
C PRO A 270 -16.70 14.59 9.97
N TYR A 271 -15.69 15.32 9.52
CA TYR A 271 -14.49 15.61 10.31
C TYR A 271 -14.70 16.73 11.33
N SER A 272 -15.77 17.53 11.20
CA SER A 272 -15.99 18.69 12.05
C SER A 272 -16.25 18.31 13.51
N SER A 273 -16.94 17.19 13.78
CA SER A 273 -17.16 16.67 15.12
C SER A 273 -15.83 16.20 15.76
N ILE A 274 -14.96 15.59 14.98
CA ILE A 274 -13.62 15.15 15.39
C ILE A 274 -12.74 16.35 15.73
N GLY A 275 -12.82 17.42 14.92
CA GLY A 275 -12.05 18.65 15.11
C GLY A 275 -12.33 19.37 16.43
N VAL A 276 -13.42 19.03 17.13
CA VAL A 276 -13.79 19.57 18.46
C VAL A 276 -13.89 18.48 19.52
N HIS A 277 -13.46 17.25 19.21
CA HIS A 277 -13.54 16.14 20.17
C HIS A 277 -12.72 16.43 21.45
N PRO A 278 -13.31 16.35 22.65
CA PRO A 278 -12.69 16.86 23.87
C PRO A 278 -11.41 16.15 24.27
N GLU A 279 -11.26 14.86 23.97
CA GLU A 279 -10.07 14.09 24.37
C GLU A 279 -8.90 14.24 23.41
N LEU A 280 -9.14 14.60 22.15
CA LEU A 280 -8.06 14.74 21.16
C LEU A 280 -7.21 16.00 21.38
N GLY A 281 -7.81 17.07 21.92
CA GLY A 281 -7.10 18.34 22.22
C GLY A 281 -6.47 18.41 23.61
N LYS A 282 -6.41 17.30 24.38
CA LYS A 282 -5.91 17.28 25.76
C LYS A 282 -4.63 16.49 25.91
N ALA A 283 -3.73 16.99 26.76
CA ALA A 283 -2.63 16.21 27.30
C ALA A 283 -3.12 15.28 28.42
N SER A 284 -2.49 14.13 28.54
CA SER A 284 -2.69 13.22 29.67
C SER A 284 -1.35 12.85 30.31
N LYS A 285 -1.39 12.24 31.51
CA LYS A 285 -0.17 11.79 32.19
C LYS A 285 0.58 10.72 31.36
N ALA A 286 -0.18 9.85 30.68
CA ALA A 286 0.39 8.82 29.81
C ALA A 286 0.89 9.39 28.47
N TYR A 287 0.21 10.41 27.95
CA TYR A 287 0.51 11.05 26.66
C TYR A 287 0.59 12.57 26.81
N PRO A 288 1.74 13.10 27.23
CA PRO A 288 1.92 14.53 27.48
C PRO A 288 1.72 15.42 26.26
N LYS A 289 1.96 14.90 25.05
CA LYS A 289 1.70 15.58 23.77
C LYS A 289 0.26 15.39 23.26
N GLY A 290 -0.57 14.63 23.98
CA GLY A 290 -1.97 14.36 23.64
C GLY A 290 -2.18 13.13 22.78
N ALA A 291 -3.41 12.58 22.82
CA ALA A 291 -3.78 11.39 22.06
C ALA A 291 -3.74 11.61 20.54
N LEU A 292 -4.10 12.80 20.07
CA LEU A 292 -4.04 13.12 18.63
C LEU A 292 -2.60 13.11 18.11
N PHE A 293 -1.64 13.64 18.89
CA PHE A 293 -0.24 13.57 18.52
C PHE A 293 0.22 12.12 18.32
N GLU A 294 -0.08 11.26 19.29
CA GLU A 294 0.28 9.84 19.23
C GLU A 294 -0.34 9.14 18.02
N LEU A 295 -1.60 9.45 17.68
CA LEU A 295 -2.27 8.92 16.50
C LEU A 295 -1.57 9.36 15.21
N ILE A 296 -1.27 10.66 15.10
CA ILE A 296 -0.56 11.21 13.93
C ILE A 296 0.83 10.57 13.79
N ASP A 297 1.59 10.50 14.86
CA ASP A 297 2.96 9.98 14.88
C ASP A 297 3.02 8.49 14.51
N ARG A 298 2.11 7.68 15.07
CA ARG A 298 1.96 6.27 14.75
C ARG A 298 1.53 6.05 13.28
N LEU A 299 0.56 6.81 12.79
CA LEU A 299 0.11 6.74 11.39
C LEU A 299 1.20 7.21 10.42
N ASN A 300 1.93 8.27 10.77
CA ASN A 300 3.04 8.76 9.96
C ASN A 300 4.19 7.76 9.88
N SER A 301 4.51 7.08 10.96
CA SER A 301 5.63 6.11 11.02
C SER A 301 5.29 4.74 10.44
N LYS A 302 4.04 4.26 10.61
CA LYS A 302 3.65 2.88 10.27
C LYS A 302 2.83 2.75 8.99
N VAL A 303 1.96 3.73 8.71
CA VAL A 303 0.96 3.65 7.63
C VAL A 303 1.34 4.52 6.43
N TRP A 304 1.80 5.74 6.68
CA TRP A 304 2.14 6.68 5.62
C TRP A 304 3.22 6.15 4.64
N PRO A 305 4.31 5.50 5.10
CA PRO A 305 5.29 4.89 4.20
C PRO A 305 4.70 3.77 3.34
N PHE A 306 3.68 3.05 3.86
CA PHE A 306 2.98 2.02 3.08
C PHE A 306 2.11 2.65 1.98
N ILE A 307 1.33 3.69 2.29
CA ILE A 307 0.46 4.37 1.32
C ILE A 307 1.27 5.02 0.21
N SER A 308 2.41 5.62 0.54
CA SER A 308 3.27 6.29 -0.44
C SER A 308 3.86 5.34 -1.49
N VAL A 309 3.90 4.04 -1.19
CA VAL A 309 4.42 2.99 -2.07
C VAL A 309 3.28 2.21 -2.75
N TYR A 310 2.24 1.84 -2.01
CA TYR A 310 1.13 1.01 -2.49
C TYR A 310 -0.12 1.86 -2.77
N HIS A 311 -0.09 2.67 -3.81
CA HIS A 311 -1.19 3.56 -4.18
C HIS A 311 -2.50 2.84 -4.54
N ASP A 312 -2.45 1.56 -4.88
CA ASP A 312 -3.57 0.71 -5.27
C ASP A 312 -4.25 -0.01 -4.09
N PHE A 313 -3.75 0.20 -2.87
CA PHE A 313 -4.25 -0.48 -1.69
C PHE A 313 -5.26 0.39 -0.93
N ASP A 314 -6.46 -0.14 -0.67
CA ASP A 314 -7.49 0.54 0.14
C ASP A 314 -7.17 0.43 1.65
N VAL A 315 -6.20 1.21 2.11
CA VAL A 315 -5.79 1.23 3.52
C VAL A 315 -6.94 1.63 4.43
N VAL A 316 -7.69 2.67 4.05
CA VAL A 316 -8.79 3.19 4.89
C VAL A 316 -9.91 2.18 5.03
N GLY A 317 -10.30 1.53 3.93
CA GLY A 317 -11.31 0.48 3.97
C GLY A 317 -10.85 -0.76 4.72
N GLN A 318 -9.57 -1.14 4.60
CA GLN A 318 -9.02 -2.28 5.37
C GLN A 318 -8.98 -1.98 6.87
N PHE A 319 -8.54 -0.80 7.27
CA PHE A 319 -8.59 -0.37 8.68
C PHE A 319 -10.02 -0.33 9.21
N TYR A 320 -10.96 0.20 8.42
CA TYR A 320 -12.37 0.18 8.80
C TYR A 320 -12.90 -1.26 8.96
N GLY A 321 -12.54 -2.16 8.06
CA GLY A 321 -12.86 -3.59 8.16
C GLY A 321 -12.29 -4.23 9.44
N GLU A 322 -11.05 -3.89 9.81
CA GLU A 322 -10.43 -4.35 11.05
C GLU A 322 -11.20 -3.83 12.29
N PHE A 323 -11.51 -2.53 12.31
CA PHE A 323 -12.26 -1.93 13.42
C PHE A 323 -13.66 -2.53 13.60
N LEU A 324 -14.35 -2.87 12.50
CA LEU A 324 -15.66 -3.52 12.55
C LEU A 324 -15.63 -4.93 13.19
N LYS A 325 -14.49 -5.60 13.25
CA LYS A 325 -14.38 -6.90 13.95
C LYS A 325 -14.69 -6.79 15.44
N TYR A 326 -14.43 -5.62 16.03
CA TYR A 326 -14.56 -5.37 17.47
C TYR A 326 -15.90 -4.75 17.88
N THR A 327 -16.80 -4.41 16.93
CA THR A 327 -18.09 -3.75 17.23
C THR A 327 -19.17 -4.68 17.79
N GLY A 328 -18.88 -5.97 18.07
CA GLY A 328 -19.83 -6.91 18.65
C GLY A 328 -21.12 -7.13 17.83
N GLY A 329 -22.28 -7.06 18.47
CA GLY A 329 -23.59 -7.25 17.83
C GLY A 329 -24.07 -6.12 16.91
N ASP A 330 -23.42 -4.95 16.98
CA ASP A 330 -23.85 -3.72 16.28
C ASP A 330 -23.52 -3.70 14.78
N LYS A 331 -22.87 -4.74 14.24
CA LYS A 331 -22.66 -4.88 12.78
C LYS A 331 -23.97 -4.73 11.98
N LYS A 332 -25.09 -5.19 12.55
CA LYS A 332 -26.42 -5.05 11.94
C LYS A 332 -26.96 -3.61 11.99
N ALA A 333 -26.61 -2.84 13.03
CA ALA A 333 -27.07 -1.46 13.21
C ALA A 333 -26.39 -0.49 12.24
N LEU A 334 -25.16 -0.80 11.78
CA LEU A 334 -24.42 0.06 10.85
C LEU A 334 -24.79 -0.20 9.38
N GLY A 335 -25.41 -1.33 9.04
CA GLY A 335 -25.83 -1.66 7.67
C GLY A 335 -24.70 -1.70 6.63
N ILE A 336 -23.44 -1.74 7.08
CA ILE A 336 -22.26 -1.60 6.23
C ILE A 336 -21.60 -2.97 6.05
N VAL A 337 -21.53 -3.42 4.82
CA VAL A 337 -20.78 -4.61 4.43
C VAL A 337 -19.63 -4.19 3.50
N LEU A 338 -18.40 -4.23 4.01
CA LEU A 338 -17.24 -3.97 3.18
C LEU A 338 -16.99 -5.15 2.24
N THR A 339 -16.83 -4.85 0.97
CA THR A 339 -16.47 -5.86 -0.03
C THR A 339 -15.00 -6.22 0.08
N PRO A 340 -14.64 -7.51 0.29
CA PRO A 340 -13.26 -7.92 0.36
C PRO A 340 -12.47 -7.58 -0.92
N ARG A 341 -11.20 -7.21 -0.77
CA ARG A 341 -10.34 -6.77 -1.89
C ARG A 341 -10.29 -7.78 -3.04
N HIS A 342 -10.12 -9.06 -2.75
CA HIS A 342 -10.07 -10.10 -3.79
C HIS A 342 -11.35 -10.16 -4.64
N VAL A 343 -12.51 -9.78 -4.06
CA VAL A 343 -13.78 -9.70 -4.78
C VAL A 343 -13.82 -8.45 -5.66
N THR A 344 -13.40 -7.29 -5.14
CA THR A 344 -13.36 -6.05 -5.94
C THR A 344 -12.37 -6.15 -7.11
N GLU A 345 -11.23 -6.82 -6.91
CA GLU A 345 -10.26 -7.12 -7.97
C GLU A 345 -10.82 -8.10 -9.00
N LEU A 346 -11.56 -9.15 -8.55
CA LEU A 346 -12.24 -10.08 -9.45
C LEU A 346 -13.24 -9.36 -10.33
N PHE A 347 -14.04 -8.43 -9.79
CA PHE A 347 -15.01 -7.65 -10.57
C PHE A 347 -14.33 -6.82 -11.63
N ALA A 348 -13.26 -6.11 -11.26
CA ALA A 348 -12.49 -5.33 -12.21
C ALA A 348 -11.85 -6.19 -13.32
N LEU A 349 -11.50 -7.45 -13.00
CA LEU A 349 -10.98 -8.43 -13.95
C LEU A 349 -12.08 -8.92 -14.90
N LEU A 350 -13.21 -9.38 -14.36
CA LEU A 350 -14.33 -9.93 -15.15
C LEU A 350 -14.92 -8.86 -16.09
N ALA A 351 -15.07 -7.62 -15.60
CA ALA A 351 -15.52 -6.50 -16.43
C ALA A 351 -14.50 -6.06 -17.48
N ASN A 352 -13.30 -6.62 -17.48
CA ASN A 352 -12.19 -6.21 -18.34
C ASN A 352 -11.90 -4.70 -18.31
N ALA A 353 -11.96 -4.10 -17.11
CA ALA A 353 -11.70 -2.68 -16.93
C ALA A 353 -10.32 -2.29 -17.47
N ASN A 354 -10.26 -1.26 -18.29
CA ASN A 354 -9.05 -0.79 -18.97
C ASN A 354 -9.04 0.76 -19.06
N LYS A 355 -7.98 1.34 -19.61
CA LYS A 355 -7.77 2.79 -19.65
C LYS A 355 -8.88 3.62 -20.32
N THR A 356 -9.74 3.01 -21.11
CA THR A 356 -10.86 3.69 -21.78
C THR A 356 -12.20 3.48 -21.09
N SER A 357 -12.25 2.62 -20.06
CA SER A 357 -13.48 2.30 -19.33
C SER A 357 -13.93 3.47 -18.44
N LYS A 358 -15.25 3.53 -18.23
CA LYS A 358 -15.89 4.37 -17.22
C LYS A 358 -16.68 3.50 -16.27
N VAL A 359 -16.31 3.50 -15.01
CA VAL A 359 -16.86 2.59 -13.99
C VAL A 359 -17.80 3.33 -13.06
N LEU A 360 -18.98 2.75 -12.83
CA LEU A 360 -20.01 3.23 -11.91
C LEU A 360 -20.17 2.28 -10.73
N ASP A 361 -20.16 2.82 -9.51
CA ASP A 361 -20.55 2.14 -8.29
C ASP A 361 -21.61 2.97 -7.57
N ILE A 362 -22.85 2.48 -7.55
CA ILE A 362 -24.00 3.22 -6.97
C ILE A 362 -24.15 3.02 -5.45
N CYS A 363 -23.33 2.16 -4.84
CA CYS A 363 -23.27 1.91 -3.40
C CYS A 363 -21.80 1.88 -2.95
N ALA A 364 -21.09 2.98 -3.15
CA ALA A 364 -19.63 3.00 -3.18
C ALA A 364 -18.94 2.65 -1.85
N GLY A 365 -19.63 2.78 -0.71
CA GLY A 365 -19.01 2.52 0.60
C GLY A 365 -17.73 3.32 0.79
N THR A 366 -16.60 2.64 1.01
CA THR A 366 -15.25 3.25 1.07
C THR A 366 -14.61 3.46 -0.31
N GLY A 367 -15.28 3.11 -1.39
CA GLY A 367 -14.78 3.20 -2.76
C GLY A 367 -13.97 1.99 -3.25
N GLY A 368 -14.11 0.84 -2.61
CA GLY A 368 -13.31 -0.36 -2.88
C GLY A 368 -13.36 -0.84 -4.34
N PHE A 369 -14.54 -0.87 -4.97
CA PHE A 369 -14.68 -1.22 -6.39
C PHE A 369 -14.00 -0.19 -7.30
N LEU A 370 -14.19 1.09 -7.02
CA LEU A 370 -13.58 2.17 -7.81
C LEU A 370 -12.06 2.14 -7.75
N ILE A 371 -11.49 1.84 -6.56
CA ILE A 371 -10.04 1.70 -6.37
C ILE A 371 -9.49 0.51 -7.17
N SER A 372 -10.14 -0.66 -7.08
CA SER A 372 -9.72 -1.86 -7.82
C SER A 372 -9.83 -1.67 -9.33
N ALA A 373 -10.89 -1.00 -9.77
CA ALA A 373 -11.07 -0.63 -11.18
C ALA A 373 -9.97 0.33 -11.65
N MET A 374 -9.70 1.41 -10.89
CA MET A 374 -8.64 2.38 -11.19
C MET A 374 -7.27 1.70 -11.32
N HIS A 375 -6.92 0.83 -10.37
CA HIS A 375 -5.68 0.08 -10.41
C HIS A 375 -5.54 -0.74 -11.70
N ARG A 376 -6.61 -1.46 -12.09
CA ARG A 376 -6.59 -2.24 -13.33
C ARG A 376 -6.50 -1.35 -14.57
N MET A 377 -7.22 -0.23 -14.60
CA MET A 377 -7.17 0.75 -15.68
C MET A 377 -5.75 1.33 -15.84
N PHE A 378 -5.05 1.61 -14.73
CA PHE A 378 -3.66 2.09 -14.74
C PHE A 378 -2.68 1.09 -15.33
N LYS A 379 -2.90 -0.23 -15.16
CA LYS A 379 -2.05 -1.27 -15.78
C LYS A 379 -2.07 -1.22 -17.30
N SER A 380 -3.16 -0.73 -17.90
CA SER A 380 -3.29 -0.59 -19.35
C SER A 380 -2.93 0.82 -19.85
N ALA A 381 -2.74 1.79 -18.93
CA ALA A 381 -2.35 3.16 -19.30
C ALA A 381 -0.83 3.26 -19.53
N THR A 382 -0.46 3.84 -20.65
CA THR A 382 0.95 3.97 -21.08
C THR A 382 1.46 5.40 -20.94
N THR A 383 0.57 6.40 -20.79
CA THR A 383 0.92 7.82 -20.68
C THR A 383 0.33 8.46 -19.43
N GLU A 384 0.94 9.56 -18.97
CA GLU A 384 0.40 10.34 -17.85
C GLU A 384 -0.93 11.02 -18.19
N ALA A 385 -1.14 11.37 -19.45
CA ALA A 385 -2.44 11.90 -19.91
C ALA A 385 -3.56 10.87 -19.77
N GLU A 386 -3.30 9.59 -20.09
CA GLU A 386 -4.27 8.50 -19.87
C GLU A 386 -4.56 8.30 -18.39
N ARG A 387 -3.53 8.32 -17.52
CA ARG A 387 -3.70 8.22 -16.07
C ARG A 387 -4.54 9.38 -15.51
N THR A 388 -4.29 10.60 -15.99
CA THR A 388 -5.08 11.79 -15.63
C THR A 388 -6.53 11.66 -16.09
N ALA A 389 -6.78 11.15 -17.29
CA ALA A 389 -8.13 10.92 -17.82
C ALA A 389 -8.89 9.89 -16.96
N ILE A 390 -8.25 8.78 -16.57
CA ILE A 390 -8.82 7.78 -15.66
C ILE A 390 -9.26 8.45 -14.36
N LYS A 391 -8.38 9.23 -13.71
CA LYS A 391 -8.66 9.92 -12.45
C LYS A 391 -9.79 10.96 -12.57
N SER A 392 -9.87 11.68 -13.68
CA SER A 392 -10.81 12.79 -13.82
C SER A 392 -12.21 12.40 -14.31
N SER A 393 -12.33 11.28 -15.04
CA SER A 393 -13.60 10.92 -15.71
C SER A 393 -13.89 9.42 -15.75
N GLY A 394 -12.94 8.57 -15.37
CA GLY A 394 -13.07 7.12 -15.45
C GLY A 394 -13.86 6.49 -14.31
N LEU A 395 -14.09 7.21 -13.21
CA LEU A 395 -14.69 6.67 -11.98
C LEU A 395 -15.87 7.52 -11.53
N VAL A 396 -17.00 6.85 -11.26
CA VAL A 396 -18.24 7.48 -10.77
C VAL A 396 -18.77 6.67 -9.60
N GLY A 397 -19.07 7.33 -8.48
CA GLY A 397 -19.58 6.66 -7.28
C GLY A 397 -20.73 7.41 -6.64
N VAL A 398 -21.64 6.68 -6.00
CA VAL A 398 -22.71 7.25 -5.16
C VAL A 398 -22.63 6.60 -3.78
N GLU A 399 -22.68 7.40 -2.74
CA GLU A 399 -22.74 6.93 -1.36
C GLU A 399 -23.73 7.76 -0.55
N GLN A 400 -24.65 7.08 0.11
CA GLN A 400 -25.73 7.72 0.85
C GLN A 400 -25.25 8.22 2.23
N GLN A 401 -24.44 7.44 2.92
CA GLN A 401 -24.02 7.74 4.29
C GLN A 401 -22.88 8.77 4.31
N PRO A 402 -23.03 9.92 5.04
CA PRO A 402 -22.03 10.98 5.05
C PRO A 402 -20.64 10.52 5.45
N ASN A 403 -20.53 9.67 6.49
CA ASN A 403 -19.24 9.17 6.97
C ASN A 403 -18.55 8.28 5.92
N MET A 404 -19.31 7.39 5.28
CA MET A 404 -18.79 6.51 4.21
C MET A 404 -18.39 7.32 2.98
N PHE A 405 -19.20 8.32 2.61
CA PHE A 405 -18.86 9.25 1.54
C PHE A 405 -17.54 9.98 1.81
N ALA A 406 -17.32 10.47 3.05
CA ALA A 406 -16.07 11.11 3.43
C ALA A 406 -14.88 10.13 3.36
N LEU A 407 -15.06 8.86 3.75
CA LEU A 407 -14.04 7.82 3.63
C LEU A 407 -13.71 7.49 2.18
N ALA A 408 -14.73 7.35 1.32
CA ALA A 408 -14.53 7.13 -0.12
C ALA A 408 -13.77 8.30 -0.76
N ALA A 409 -14.18 9.52 -0.45
CA ALA A 409 -13.52 10.73 -0.93
C ALA A 409 -12.06 10.81 -0.48
N SER A 410 -11.78 10.49 0.80
CA SER A 410 -10.42 10.43 1.35
C SER A 410 -9.56 9.42 0.61
N ASN A 411 -10.10 8.23 0.37
CA ASN A 411 -9.42 7.18 -0.39
C ASN A 411 -9.04 7.66 -1.80
N MET A 412 -9.92 8.39 -2.47
CA MET A 412 -9.63 8.95 -3.79
C MET A 412 -8.58 10.07 -3.71
N ILE A 413 -8.69 10.98 -2.73
CA ILE A 413 -7.71 12.05 -2.51
C ILE A 413 -6.32 11.49 -2.26
N LEU A 414 -6.17 10.47 -1.42
CA LEU A 414 -4.89 9.83 -1.10
C LEU A 414 -4.20 9.24 -2.34
N ARG A 415 -4.96 8.87 -3.36
CA ARG A 415 -4.45 8.35 -4.64
C ARG A 415 -4.24 9.42 -5.72
N GLY A 416 -4.36 10.69 -5.32
CA GLY A 416 -4.24 11.82 -6.23
C GLY A 416 -5.43 11.99 -7.17
N ASP A 417 -6.55 11.34 -6.85
CA ASP A 417 -7.84 11.50 -7.54
C ASP A 417 -8.76 12.42 -6.73
N GLY A 418 -8.39 13.68 -6.60
CA GLY A 418 -9.24 14.71 -6.00
C GLY A 418 -10.42 15.16 -6.88
N LYS A 419 -10.61 14.53 -8.04
CA LYS A 419 -11.65 14.88 -9.02
C LYS A 419 -12.70 13.80 -9.20
N ALA A 420 -12.66 12.73 -8.40
CA ALA A 420 -13.61 11.64 -8.51
C ALA A 420 -15.05 12.14 -8.55
N ASN A 421 -15.82 11.59 -9.48
CA ASN A 421 -17.23 11.92 -9.61
C ASN A 421 -18.05 11.18 -8.55
N LEU A 422 -17.76 11.48 -7.27
CA LEU A 422 -18.50 10.96 -6.12
C LEU A 422 -19.71 11.85 -5.82
N TYR A 423 -20.85 11.24 -5.60
CA TYR A 423 -22.11 11.88 -5.25
C TYR A 423 -22.57 11.40 -3.88
N GLN A 424 -22.91 12.34 -2.99
CA GLN A 424 -23.50 12.01 -1.70
C GLN A 424 -25.01 12.06 -1.82
N GLY A 425 -25.68 10.98 -1.44
CA GLY A 425 -27.15 10.88 -1.41
C GLY A 425 -27.63 9.52 -1.90
N SER A 426 -28.95 9.38 -2.03
CA SER A 426 -29.53 8.14 -2.57
C SER A 426 -29.27 8.04 -4.08
N CYS A 427 -28.82 6.88 -4.53
CA CYS A 427 -28.70 6.64 -5.98
C CYS A 427 -30.04 6.75 -6.74
N PHE A 428 -31.15 6.59 -6.02
CA PHE A 428 -32.51 6.72 -6.56
C PHE A 428 -33.03 8.16 -6.62
N ASP A 429 -32.29 9.14 -6.10
CA ASP A 429 -32.60 10.56 -6.28
C ASP A 429 -32.52 10.94 -7.75
N ASP A 430 -33.60 11.56 -8.29
CA ASP A 430 -33.69 11.93 -9.71
C ASP A 430 -32.51 12.77 -10.19
N ALA A 431 -32.06 13.73 -9.36
CA ALA A 431 -30.93 14.59 -9.68
C ALA A 431 -29.61 13.79 -9.77
N ILE A 432 -29.40 12.87 -8.82
CA ILE A 432 -28.21 11.99 -8.79
C ILE A 432 -28.28 10.97 -9.93
N ALA A 433 -29.41 10.30 -10.12
CA ALA A 433 -29.63 9.37 -11.21
C ALA A 433 -29.37 9.99 -12.59
N LYS A 434 -29.88 11.21 -12.82
CA LYS A 434 -29.61 11.98 -14.04
C LYS A 434 -28.12 12.32 -14.18
N ALA A 435 -27.46 12.70 -13.09
CA ALA A 435 -26.04 13.05 -13.11
C ALA A 435 -25.15 11.85 -13.41
N ILE A 436 -25.37 10.70 -12.75
CA ILE A 436 -24.56 9.49 -12.99
C ILE A 436 -24.77 8.93 -14.39
N LYS A 437 -26.01 8.96 -14.91
CA LYS A 437 -26.33 8.52 -16.27
C LYS A 437 -25.63 9.39 -17.34
N ALA A 438 -25.46 10.69 -17.08
CA ALA A 438 -24.76 11.60 -17.98
C ALA A 438 -23.26 11.25 -18.18
N HIS A 439 -22.65 10.52 -17.25
CA HIS A 439 -21.26 10.03 -17.41
C HIS A 439 -21.11 8.95 -18.47
N GLN A 440 -22.19 8.28 -18.87
CA GLN A 440 -22.18 7.21 -19.88
C GLN A 440 -21.19 6.10 -19.51
N CYS A 441 -21.28 5.58 -18.29
CA CYS A 441 -20.43 4.49 -17.81
C CYS A 441 -20.70 3.19 -18.58
N ASP A 442 -19.64 2.44 -18.86
CA ASP A 442 -19.71 1.16 -19.57
C ASP A 442 -19.60 -0.05 -18.65
N ILE A 443 -19.16 0.18 -17.41
CA ILE A 443 -19.05 -0.85 -16.39
C ILE A 443 -19.81 -0.37 -15.15
N GLY A 444 -20.66 -1.25 -14.61
CA GLY A 444 -21.32 -1.08 -13.33
C GLY A 444 -20.85 -2.15 -12.34
N MET A 445 -20.53 -1.76 -11.12
CA MET A 445 -20.18 -2.67 -10.03
C MET A 445 -20.98 -2.28 -8.81
N VAL A 446 -21.61 -3.25 -8.14
CA VAL A 446 -22.40 -2.96 -6.94
C VAL A 446 -22.39 -4.10 -5.94
N ASN A 447 -22.24 -3.75 -4.68
CA ASN A 447 -22.60 -4.57 -3.52
C ASN A 447 -23.68 -3.79 -2.76
N PRO A 448 -24.97 -3.98 -3.06
CA PRO A 448 -26.05 -3.21 -2.47
C PRO A 448 -26.25 -3.56 -1.00
N PRO A 449 -26.91 -2.71 -0.21
CA PRO A 449 -27.35 -3.08 1.12
C PRO A 449 -28.32 -4.26 1.03
N TYR A 450 -28.13 -5.25 1.92
CA TYR A 450 -29.00 -6.43 1.95
C TYR A 450 -30.28 -6.14 2.72
N SER A 451 -31.42 -6.43 2.11
CA SER A 451 -32.74 -6.29 2.75
C SER A 451 -32.84 -7.19 3.98
N GLN A 452 -33.28 -6.62 5.10
CA GLN A 452 -33.44 -7.32 6.37
C GLN A 452 -34.92 -7.45 6.79
N SER A 453 -35.79 -6.71 6.10
CA SER A 453 -37.22 -6.68 6.33
C SER A 453 -37.96 -6.41 5.03
N ASP A 454 -39.27 -6.70 5.00
CA ASP A 454 -40.13 -6.46 3.84
C ASP A 454 -40.25 -4.96 3.48
N SER A 455 -39.88 -4.07 4.40
CA SER A 455 -39.86 -2.63 4.15
C SER A 455 -38.59 -2.12 3.46
N ASP A 456 -37.55 -2.95 3.42
CA ASP A 456 -36.28 -2.58 2.78
C ASP A 456 -36.36 -2.72 1.26
N LEU A 457 -35.55 -1.93 0.57
CA LEU A 457 -35.43 -2.07 -0.88
C LEU A 457 -34.72 -3.38 -1.22
N HIS A 458 -35.34 -4.18 -2.09
CA HIS A 458 -34.78 -5.43 -2.57
C HIS A 458 -33.50 -5.20 -3.40
N GLU A 459 -32.49 -6.02 -3.25
CA GLU A 459 -31.17 -5.90 -3.89
C GLU A 459 -31.27 -5.79 -5.42
N LEU A 460 -32.18 -6.51 -6.05
CA LEU A 460 -32.39 -6.45 -7.50
C LEU A 460 -32.89 -5.07 -8.00
N ARG A 461 -33.48 -4.23 -7.13
CA ARG A 461 -33.80 -2.85 -7.50
C ARG A 461 -32.53 -2.01 -7.71
N PHE A 462 -31.52 -2.21 -6.87
CA PHE A 462 -30.20 -1.56 -7.06
C PHE A 462 -29.53 -2.08 -8.33
N VAL A 463 -29.59 -3.41 -8.59
CA VAL A 463 -29.03 -3.99 -9.81
C VAL A 463 -29.68 -3.39 -11.04
N LYS A 464 -31.02 -3.37 -11.08
CA LYS A 464 -31.77 -2.75 -12.20
C LYS A 464 -31.40 -1.29 -12.38
N HIS A 465 -31.42 -0.52 -11.30
CA HIS A 465 -31.09 0.90 -11.35
C HIS A 465 -29.66 1.16 -11.85
N MET A 466 -28.68 0.38 -11.40
CA MET A 466 -27.32 0.44 -11.92
C MET A 466 -27.29 0.20 -13.42
N LEU A 467 -27.93 -0.88 -13.90
CA LEU A 467 -27.99 -1.21 -15.33
C LEU A 467 -28.66 -0.11 -16.16
N ASP A 468 -29.76 0.47 -15.67
CA ASP A 468 -30.48 1.58 -16.31
C ASP A 468 -29.61 2.88 -16.40
N CYS A 469 -28.58 3.01 -15.57
CA CYS A 469 -27.65 4.12 -15.56
C CYS A 469 -26.43 3.91 -16.47
N LEU A 470 -26.19 2.69 -16.96
CA LEU A 470 -25.10 2.40 -17.88
C LEU A 470 -25.47 2.84 -19.32
N LYS A 471 -24.43 3.01 -20.14
CA LYS A 471 -24.63 3.16 -21.59
C LYS A 471 -25.10 1.83 -22.19
N GLU A 472 -25.66 1.88 -23.38
CA GLU A 472 -26.03 0.69 -24.16
C GLU A 472 -24.82 -0.25 -24.30
N LYS A 473 -25.05 -1.56 -24.13
CA LYS A 473 -24.02 -2.62 -24.10
C LYS A 473 -23.04 -2.51 -22.95
N GLY A 474 -23.35 -1.76 -21.90
CA GLY A 474 -22.59 -1.74 -20.66
C GLY A 474 -22.70 -3.05 -19.89
N VAL A 475 -21.69 -3.39 -19.12
CA VAL A 475 -21.60 -4.60 -18.31
C VAL A 475 -21.83 -4.26 -16.85
N GLY A 476 -22.80 -4.91 -16.18
CA GLY A 476 -23.04 -4.77 -14.75
C GLY A 476 -22.68 -6.05 -14.00
N ILE A 477 -21.94 -5.91 -12.88
CA ILE A 477 -21.60 -7.02 -11.98
C ILE A 477 -22.10 -6.68 -10.58
N ALA A 478 -22.81 -7.60 -9.94
CA ALA A 478 -23.40 -7.37 -8.62
C ALA A 478 -23.13 -8.52 -7.66
N ILE A 479 -22.98 -8.19 -6.36
CA ILE A 479 -23.05 -9.18 -5.28
C ILE A 479 -24.47 -9.14 -4.73
N VAL A 480 -25.19 -10.26 -4.83
CA VAL A 480 -26.53 -10.38 -4.29
C VAL A 480 -26.70 -11.72 -3.57
N PRO A 481 -27.62 -11.83 -2.60
CA PRO A 481 -27.94 -13.12 -1.98
C PRO A 481 -28.38 -14.15 -3.02
N MET A 482 -28.09 -15.42 -2.75
CA MET A 482 -28.47 -16.54 -3.62
C MET A 482 -29.99 -16.62 -3.88
N SER A 483 -30.79 -16.12 -2.92
CA SER A 483 -32.26 -16.03 -3.06
C SER A 483 -32.70 -15.22 -4.29
N CYS A 484 -31.91 -14.19 -4.67
CA CYS A 484 -32.19 -13.40 -5.88
C CYS A 484 -32.11 -14.23 -7.18
N ALA A 485 -31.32 -15.30 -7.18
CA ALA A 485 -31.18 -16.20 -8.32
C ALA A 485 -32.18 -17.37 -8.28
N LEU A 486 -32.49 -17.90 -7.09
CA LEU A 486 -33.23 -19.13 -6.91
C LEU A 486 -34.75 -18.91 -6.76
N ASN A 487 -35.17 -17.85 -6.08
CA ASN A 487 -36.58 -17.58 -5.82
C ASN A 487 -37.29 -17.04 -7.08
N ALA A 488 -38.59 -17.30 -7.17
CA ALA A 488 -39.41 -16.64 -8.17
C ALA A 488 -39.52 -15.15 -7.85
N ASP A 489 -38.90 -14.31 -8.69
CA ASP A 489 -38.79 -12.86 -8.47
C ASP A 489 -39.22 -12.09 -9.73
N SER A 490 -40.25 -11.24 -9.57
CA SER A 490 -40.77 -10.41 -10.64
C SER A 490 -39.76 -9.38 -11.14
N LEU A 491 -38.90 -8.87 -10.23
CA LEU A 491 -37.83 -7.91 -10.58
C LEU A 491 -36.77 -8.56 -11.46
N ARG A 492 -36.39 -9.83 -11.16
CA ARG A 492 -35.49 -10.57 -12.03
C ARG A 492 -36.08 -10.74 -13.44
N ALA A 493 -37.37 -11.11 -13.53
CA ALA A 493 -38.04 -11.20 -14.80
C ALA A 493 -38.12 -9.87 -15.55
N GLU A 494 -38.27 -8.76 -14.83
CA GLU A 494 -38.24 -7.41 -15.39
C GLU A 494 -36.84 -7.07 -15.92
N ILE A 495 -35.77 -7.33 -15.16
CA ILE A 495 -34.38 -7.08 -15.60
C ILE A 495 -34.07 -7.87 -16.87
N LEU A 496 -34.46 -9.15 -16.93
CA LEU A 496 -34.18 -10.04 -18.06
C LEU A 496 -34.97 -9.72 -19.34
N LYS A 497 -35.91 -8.77 -19.30
CA LYS A 497 -36.55 -8.26 -20.53
C LYS A 497 -35.61 -7.38 -21.33
N ASP A 498 -34.81 -6.58 -20.63
CA ASP A 498 -33.99 -5.54 -21.25
C ASP A 498 -32.49 -5.86 -21.20
N HIS A 499 -32.08 -6.85 -20.40
CA HIS A 499 -30.70 -7.23 -20.15
C HIS A 499 -30.46 -8.72 -20.30
N THR A 500 -29.24 -9.09 -20.65
CA THR A 500 -28.81 -10.50 -20.76
C THR A 500 -27.96 -10.89 -19.56
N LEU A 501 -28.29 -12.01 -18.91
CA LEU A 501 -27.43 -12.61 -17.88
C LEU A 501 -26.33 -13.42 -18.59
N GLU A 502 -25.06 -13.06 -18.37
CA GLU A 502 -23.91 -13.70 -18.99
C GLU A 502 -23.28 -14.79 -18.11
N ALA A 503 -23.30 -14.64 -16.77
CA ALA A 503 -22.75 -15.59 -15.82
C ALA A 503 -23.46 -15.53 -14.44
#